data_f9ea010421735b067287b7be065fe24f
#
_entry.id   f9ea010421735b067287b7be065fe24f
#
_cell.length_a   1.000
_cell.length_b   1.000
_cell.length_c   1.000
_cell.angle_alpha   90.00
_cell.angle_beta   90.00
_cell.angle_gamma   90.00
#
_symmetry.space_group_name_H-M   'P 1'
#
loop_
_entity.id
_entity.type
_entity.pdbx_description
1 polymer ?
#
loop_
_entity_poly.entity_id
_entity_poly.type
_entity_poly.pdbx_seq_one_letter_code
_entity_poly.pdbx_strand_id
1 'polypeptide(L)'
;MHDTAPGLGTQLRHLIELLDDGVSRANDYANLNYRPRYTPVMKALAGGRALTIGQLADAARISQPAATQTVALMARDGLVDVAAGEADARQRVVELSAQGQALLPRLQRAWQATDGAAAGLDAESGLLAAVSAALAALDRQPFAQRIAAALEQDTPHKPKRKTR
;
A
#
# COMPACT_ATOMS: atom_id res chain seq x y z
N MET A 1 17.25 -4.72 -34.15
CA MET A 1 16.60 -5.18 -32.91
C MET A 1 16.39 -3.95 -32.04
N HIS A 2 15.16 -3.42 -31.98
CA HIS A 2 14.86 -2.33 -31.06
C HIS A 2 14.70 -2.96 -29.68
N ASP A 3 15.72 -2.79 -28.86
CA ASP A 3 15.66 -3.06 -27.43
C ASP A 3 14.74 -1.97 -26.81
N THR A 4 13.45 -2.21 -26.86
CA THR A 4 12.46 -1.30 -26.27
C THR A 4 12.45 -1.59 -24.78
N ALA A 5 13.09 -0.73 -24.00
CA ALA A 5 13.03 -0.82 -22.53
C ALA A 5 11.57 -1.04 -22.07
N PRO A 6 11.33 -1.90 -21.06
CA PRO A 6 9.99 -2.18 -20.60
C PRO A 6 9.28 -0.89 -20.16
N GLY A 7 8.01 -0.75 -20.55
CA GLY A 7 7.22 0.43 -20.24
C GLY A 7 7.08 0.67 -18.73
N LEU A 8 6.77 1.91 -18.34
CA LEU A 8 6.67 2.35 -16.96
C LEU A 8 5.84 1.41 -16.07
N GLY A 9 4.67 0.98 -16.55
CA GLY A 9 3.80 0.08 -15.77
C GLY A 9 4.40 -1.31 -15.52
N THR A 10 5.25 -1.80 -16.43
CA THR A 10 5.97 -3.07 -16.27
C THR A 10 7.10 -2.92 -15.27
N GLN A 11 7.86 -1.83 -15.33
CA GLN A 11 8.96 -1.56 -14.39
C GLN A 11 8.43 -1.36 -12.96
N LEU A 12 7.32 -0.63 -12.79
CA LEU A 12 6.71 -0.43 -11.48
C LEU A 12 6.20 -1.75 -10.87
N ARG A 13 5.57 -2.61 -11.66
CA ARG A 13 5.17 -3.95 -11.16
C ARG A 13 6.36 -4.78 -10.74
N HIS A 14 7.39 -4.84 -11.55
CA HIS A 14 8.59 -5.59 -11.23
C HIS A 14 9.30 -5.06 -9.97
N LEU A 15 9.35 -3.72 -9.79
CA LEU A 15 9.87 -3.11 -8.58
C LEU A 15 9.06 -3.54 -7.34
N ILE A 16 7.72 -3.49 -7.41
CA ILE A 16 6.85 -3.92 -6.31
C ILE A 16 7.08 -5.40 -5.98
N GLU A 17 7.16 -6.27 -6.99
CA GLU A 17 7.42 -7.70 -6.82
C GLU A 17 8.76 -7.98 -6.09
N LEU A 18 9.82 -7.25 -6.46
CA LEU A 18 11.13 -7.37 -5.79
C LEU A 18 11.09 -6.91 -4.32
N LEU A 19 10.38 -5.82 -4.03
CA LEU A 19 10.24 -5.31 -2.68
C LEU A 19 9.40 -6.28 -1.81
N ASP A 20 8.30 -6.78 -2.34
CA ASP A 20 7.41 -7.73 -1.64
C ASP A 20 8.10 -9.07 -1.37
N ASP A 21 8.85 -9.60 -2.33
CA ASP A 21 9.67 -10.81 -2.15
C ASP A 21 10.74 -10.60 -1.07
N GLY A 22 11.43 -9.46 -1.07
CA GLY A 22 12.41 -9.11 -0.05
C GLY A 22 11.80 -9.05 1.36
N VAL A 23 10.64 -8.41 1.52
CA VAL A 23 9.92 -8.35 2.80
C VAL A 23 9.44 -9.72 3.23
N SER A 24 8.92 -10.54 2.32
CA SER A 24 8.46 -11.90 2.62
C SER A 24 9.61 -12.78 3.13
N ARG A 25 10.76 -12.75 2.46
CA ARG A 25 11.96 -13.50 2.88
C ARG A 25 12.50 -13.03 4.24
N ALA A 26 12.49 -11.72 4.51
CA ALA A 26 12.91 -11.19 5.80
C ALA A 26 11.98 -11.65 6.94
N ASN A 27 10.67 -11.73 6.70
CA ASN A 27 9.71 -12.26 7.67
C ASN A 27 9.93 -13.75 7.92
N ASP A 28 10.17 -14.56 6.89
CA ASP A 28 10.48 -15.99 7.01
C ASP A 28 11.79 -16.21 7.76
N TYR A 29 12.82 -15.44 7.44
CA TYR A 29 14.11 -15.49 8.12
C TYR A 29 14.01 -15.15 9.61
N ALA A 30 13.19 -14.16 9.97
CA ALA A 30 12.94 -13.80 11.36
C ALA A 30 12.05 -14.83 12.10
N ASN A 31 11.63 -15.91 11.43
CA ASN A 31 10.68 -16.91 11.94
C ASN A 31 9.39 -16.27 12.47
N LEU A 32 8.93 -15.26 11.74
CA LEU A 32 7.68 -14.56 12.00
C LEU A 32 6.60 -15.26 11.16
N ASN A 33 5.76 -16.09 11.77
CA ASN A 33 4.56 -16.62 11.10
C ASN A 33 3.54 -15.48 10.94
N TYR A 34 3.84 -14.55 10.02
CA TYR A 34 3.13 -13.29 9.87
C TYR A 34 2.92 -12.98 8.38
N ARG A 35 1.73 -12.49 8.03
CA ARG A 35 1.40 -12.15 6.65
C ARG A 35 1.70 -10.67 6.39
N PRO A 36 2.55 -10.30 5.42
CA PRO A 36 2.90 -8.90 5.12
C PRO A 36 1.69 -7.96 4.97
N ARG A 37 0.58 -8.45 4.42
CA ARG A 37 -0.67 -7.67 4.26
C ARG A 37 -1.31 -7.22 5.59
N TYR A 38 -0.91 -7.79 6.74
CA TYR A 38 -1.38 -7.36 8.06
C TYR A 38 -0.66 -6.11 8.56
N THR A 39 0.49 -5.78 7.98
CA THR A 39 1.37 -4.69 8.44
C THR A 39 0.66 -3.35 8.61
N PRO A 40 -0.18 -2.85 7.68
CA PRO A 40 -0.85 -1.58 7.85
C PRO A 40 -1.77 -1.54 9.08
N VAL A 41 -2.54 -2.62 9.30
CA VAL A 41 -3.44 -2.74 10.46
C VAL A 41 -2.66 -2.93 11.76
N MET A 42 -1.61 -3.77 11.77
CA MET A 42 -0.74 -3.93 12.94
C MET A 42 -0.05 -2.62 13.34
N LYS A 43 0.47 -1.86 12.37
CA LYS A 43 1.07 -0.52 12.62
C LYS A 43 0.04 0.44 13.22
N ALA A 44 -1.21 0.44 12.74
CA ALA A 44 -2.28 1.28 13.28
C ALA A 44 -2.65 0.92 14.74
N LEU A 45 -2.62 -0.37 15.09
CA LEU A 45 -2.91 -0.87 16.44
C LEU A 45 -1.71 -0.84 17.39
N ALA A 46 -0.49 -0.62 16.89
CA ALA A 46 0.74 -0.64 17.70
C ALA A 46 0.77 0.41 18.83
N GLY A 47 -0.06 1.45 18.74
CA GLY A 47 -0.23 2.46 19.79
C GLY A 47 -1.04 1.99 21.01
N GLY A 48 -1.48 0.73 21.04
CA GLY A 48 -2.20 0.12 22.18
C GLY A 48 -3.64 0.62 22.36
N ARG A 49 -4.20 1.34 21.39
CA ARG A 49 -5.60 1.81 21.43
C ARG A 49 -6.47 0.91 20.56
N ALA A 50 -7.66 0.62 21.08
CA ALA A 50 -8.71 -0.01 20.29
C ALA A 50 -9.24 0.99 19.25
N LEU A 51 -9.44 0.52 18.01
CA LEU A 51 -9.90 1.34 16.88
C LEU A 51 -11.11 0.69 16.20
N THR A 52 -12.03 1.51 15.71
CA THR A 52 -13.11 1.01 14.85
C THR A 52 -12.58 0.61 13.47
N ILE A 53 -13.32 -0.20 12.71
CA ILE A 53 -12.94 -0.58 11.33
C ILE A 53 -12.71 0.66 10.45
N GLY A 54 -13.54 1.70 10.59
CA GLY A 54 -13.36 2.96 9.85
C GLY A 54 -12.05 3.65 10.23
N GLN A 55 -11.77 3.81 11.52
CA GLN A 55 -10.51 4.39 12.00
C GLN A 55 -9.29 3.58 11.56
N LEU A 56 -9.39 2.24 11.52
CA LEU A 56 -8.34 1.38 11.00
C LEU A 56 -8.12 1.58 9.51
N ALA A 57 -9.19 1.70 8.72
CA ALA A 57 -9.09 1.95 7.28
C ALA A 57 -8.36 3.27 7.01
N ASP A 58 -8.73 4.33 7.73
CA ASP A 58 -8.11 5.66 7.62
C ASP A 58 -6.63 5.63 8.04
N ALA A 59 -6.32 5.07 9.22
CA ALA A 59 -4.96 5.00 9.74
C ALA A 59 -4.05 4.12 8.89
N ALA A 60 -4.57 3.01 8.37
CA ALA A 60 -3.84 2.08 7.50
C ALA A 60 -3.80 2.54 6.02
N ARG A 61 -4.53 3.60 5.65
CA ARG A 61 -4.70 4.10 4.28
C ARG A 61 -5.16 3.02 3.30
N ILE A 62 -6.13 2.22 3.71
CA ILE A 62 -6.76 1.18 2.90
C ILE A 62 -8.27 1.41 2.86
N SER A 63 -8.95 0.76 1.90
CA SER A 63 -10.42 0.83 1.86
C SER A 63 -11.06 0.11 3.06
N GLN A 64 -12.24 0.55 3.47
CA GLN A 64 -12.98 -0.07 4.58
C GLN A 64 -13.29 -1.56 4.33
N PRO A 65 -13.68 -2.01 3.12
CA PRO A 65 -13.80 -3.44 2.82
C PRO A 65 -12.49 -4.20 3.00
N ALA A 66 -11.34 -3.62 2.58
CA ALA A 66 -10.03 -4.24 2.77
C ALA A 66 -9.66 -4.33 4.26
N ALA A 67 -9.93 -3.29 5.06
CA ALA A 67 -9.75 -3.31 6.51
C ALA A 67 -10.59 -4.41 7.16
N THR A 68 -11.89 -4.50 6.81
CA THR A 68 -12.80 -5.54 7.32
C THR A 68 -12.26 -6.94 7.02
N GLN A 69 -11.84 -7.20 5.78
CA GLN A 69 -11.30 -8.49 5.38
C GLN A 69 -9.99 -8.82 6.10
N THR A 70 -9.10 -7.83 6.24
CA THR A 70 -7.81 -8.01 6.93
C THR A 70 -8.03 -8.32 8.41
N VAL A 71 -8.90 -7.56 9.09
CA VAL A 71 -9.24 -7.79 10.50
C VAL A 71 -9.85 -9.17 10.72
N ALA A 72 -10.76 -9.63 9.85
CA ALA A 72 -11.34 -10.97 9.94
C ALA A 72 -10.28 -12.07 9.84
N LEU A 73 -9.28 -11.90 8.99
CA LEU A 73 -8.17 -12.84 8.87
C LEU A 73 -7.23 -12.78 10.09
N MET A 74 -6.93 -11.59 10.59
CA MET A 74 -6.10 -11.41 11.78
C MET A 74 -6.77 -11.98 13.04
N ALA A 75 -8.09 -11.82 13.18
CA ALA A 75 -8.86 -12.42 14.27
C ALA A 75 -8.82 -13.96 14.19
N ARG A 76 -8.98 -14.54 13.01
CA ARG A 76 -8.84 -15.98 12.81
C ARG A 76 -7.45 -16.50 13.14
N ASP A 77 -6.40 -15.70 12.81
CA ASP A 77 -5.02 -16.05 13.10
C ASP A 77 -4.62 -15.67 14.56
N GLY A 78 -5.58 -15.19 15.39
CA GLY A 78 -5.41 -14.92 16.82
C GLY A 78 -4.62 -13.65 17.16
N LEU A 79 -4.45 -12.73 16.20
CA LEU A 79 -3.63 -11.52 16.37
C LEU A 79 -4.40 -10.32 16.90
N VAL A 80 -5.71 -10.30 16.73
CA VAL A 80 -6.60 -9.23 17.20
C VAL A 80 -7.86 -9.79 17.83
N ASP A 81 -8.40 -9.05 18.78
CA ASP A 81 -9.71 -9.25 19.36
C ASP A 81 -10.68 -8.23 18.76
N VAL A 82 -11.91 -8.66 18.52
CA VAL A 82 -12.98 -7.83 17.94
C VAL A 82 -14.18 -7.85 18.87
N ALA A 83 -14.54 -6.68 19.42
CA ALA A 83 -15.67 -6.51 20.32
C ALA A 83 -16.70 -5.54 19.74
N ALA A 84 -17.91 -5.52 20.34
CA ALA A 84 -18.87 -4.43 20.10
C ALA A 84 -18.35 -3.15 20.79
N GLY A 85 -18.52 -1.99 20.15
CA GLY A 85 -18.13 -0.72 20.75
C GLY A 85 -19.01 -0.36 21.94
N GLU A 86 -18.40 0.19 23.00
CA GLU A 86 -19.13 0.59 24.22
C GLU A 86 -20.15 1.71 23.97
N ALA A 87 -19.79 2.67 23.10
CA ALA A 87 -20.64 3.82 22.77
C ALA A 87 -21.72 3.48 21.72
N ASP A 88 -21.48 2.53 20.85
CA ASP A 88 -22.39 2.05 19.80
C ASP A 88 -22.11 0.58 19.51
N ALA A 89 -23.00 -0.29 19.95
CA ALA A 89 -22.91 -1.74 19.76
C ALA A 89 -22.94 -2.18 18.29
N ARG A 90 -23.30 -1.29 17.36
CA ARG A 90 -23.22 -1.55 15.91
C ARG A 90 -21.80 -1.37 15.36
N GLN A 91 -20.95 -0.64 16.05
CA GLN A 91 -19.57 -0.46 15.68
C GLN A 91 -18.73 -1.62 16.21
N ARG A 92 -17.86 -2.15 15.37
CA ARG A 92 -16.87 -3.14 15.78
C ARG A 92 -15.58 -2.43 16.12
N VAL A 93 -15.07 -2.69 17.32
CA VAL A 93 -13.83 -2.18 17.84
C VAL A 93 -12.81 -3.31 17.85
N VAL A 94 -11.60 -3.01 17.41
CA VAL A 94 -10.50 -3.95 17.19
C VAL A 94 -9.31 -3.53 18.03
N GLU A 95 -8.71 -4.47 18.73
CA GLU A 95 -7.48 -4.29 19.49
C GLU A 95 -6.53 -5.47 19.29
N LEU A 96 -5.25 -5.31 19.63
CA LEU A 96 -4.32 -6.43 19.60
C LEU A 96 -4.65 -7.43 20.71
N SER A 97 -4.76 -8.70 20.35
CA SER A 97 -4.81 -9.79 21.32
C SER A 97 -3.50 -9.90 22.10
N ALA A 98 -3.47 -10.69 23.16
CA ALA A 98 -2.23 -11.01 23.88
C ALA A 98 -1.14 -11.56 22.94
N GLN A 99 -1.52 -12.41 21.98
CA GLN A 99 -0.60 -12.94 20.96
C GLN A 99 -0.11 -11.83 20.00
N GLY A 100 -0.98 -10.93 19.56
CA GLY A 100 -0.61 -9.80 18.72
C GLY A 100 0.34 -8.85 19.43
N GLN A 101 0.08 -8.55 20.71
CA GLN A 101 0.97 -7.73 21.55
C GLN A 101 2.35 -8.38 21.76
N ALA A 102 2.40 -9.69 22.01
CA ALA A 102 3.65 -10.42 22.16
C ALA A 102 4.49 -10.45 20.87
N LEU A 103 3.83 -10.43 19.71
CA LEU A 103 4.50 -10.41 18.40
C LEU A 103 5.05 -9.01 18.05
N LEU A 104 4.44 -7.94 18.54
CA LEU A 104 4.71 -6.57 18.14
C LEU A 104 6.19 -6.15 18.21
N PRO A 105 6.97 -6.45 19.29
CA PRO A 105 8.39 -6.06 19.35
C PRO A 105 9.23 -6.68 18.23
N ARG A 106 8.91 -7.92 17.82
CA ARG A 106 9.59 -8.60 16.71
C ARG A 106 9.25 -7.96 15.37
N LEU A 107 7.98 -7.63 15.17
CA LEU A 107 7.51 -6.92 13.97
C LEU A 107 8.15 -5.54 13.87
N GLN A 108 8.23 -4.79 14.95
CA GLN A 108 8.83 -3.47 14.97
C GLN A 108 10.29 -3.49 14.52
N ARG A 109 11.08 -4.50 14.96
CA ARG A 109 12.46 -4.69 14.48
C ARG A 109 12.51 -5.00 12.97
N ALA A 110 11.61 -5.86 12.49
CA ALA A 110 11.52 -6.19 11.06
C ALA A 110 11.13 -4.96 10.23
N TRP A 111 10.18 -4.14 10.71
CA TRP A 111 9.79 -2.90 10.05
C TRP A 111 10.93 -1.88 10.03
N GLN A 112 11.65 -1.70 11.12
CA GLN A 112 12.83 -0.82 11.17
C GLN A 112 13.90 -1.25 10.17
N ALA A 113 14.16 -2.56 10.06
CA ALA A 113 15.10 -3.08 9.08
C ALA A 113 14.61 -2.84 7.63
N THR A 114 13.32 -3.05 7.37
CA THR A 114 12.70 -2.76 6.07
C THR A 114 12.76 -1.27 5.73
N ASP A 115 12.42 -0.40 6.69
CA ASP A 115 12.45 1.05 6.52
C ASP A 115 13.90 1.53 6.27
N GLY A 116 14.89 0.95 6.96
CA GLY A 116 16.32 1.21 6.72
C GLY A 116 16.79 0.78 5.33
N ALA A 117 16.36 -0.40 4.87
CA ALA A 117 16.66 -0.88 3.52
C ALA A 117 16.00 -0.01 2.44
N ALA A 118 14.77 0.41 2.66
CA ALA A 118 14.06 1.33 1.77
C ALA A 118 14.74 2.70 1.70
N ALA A 119 15.21 3.24 2.84
CA ALA A 119 15.96 4.49 2.89
C ALA A 119 17.31 4.38 2.13
N GLY A 120 18.00 3.24 2.22
CA GLY A 120 19.20 2.97 1.43
C GLY A 120 18.92 2.98 -0.07
N LEU A 121 17.88 2.27 -0.50
CA LEU A 121 17.45 2.25 -1.90
C LEU A 121 17.08 3.66 -2.39
N ASP A 122 16.37 4.43 -1.56
CA ASP A 122 16.00 5.81 -1.92
C ASP A 122 17.23 6.73 -2.04
N ALA A 123 18.20 6.61 -1.14
CA ALA A 123 19.45 7.38 -1.20
C ALA A 123 20.23 7.13 -2.50
N GLU A 124 20.16 5.92 -3.05
CA GLU A 124 20.80 5.55 -4.32
C GLU A 124 20.01 6.01 -5.55
N SER A 125 18.67 6.02 -5.48
CA SER A 125 17.81 6.15 -6.66
C SER A 125 16.96 7.41 -6.70
N GLY A 126 16.73 8.10 -5.56
CA GLY A 126 15.77 9.20 -5.46
C GLY A 126 14.31 8.76 -5.68
N LEU A 127 14.01 7.47 -5.48
CA LEU A 127 12.75 6.85 -5.84
C LEU A 127 11.55 7.49 -5.13
N LEU A 128 11.67 7.80 -3.84
CA LEU A 128 10.57 8.37 -3.04
C LEU A 128 10.16 9.74 -3.58
N ALA A 129 11.12 10.58 -3.93
CA ALA A 129 10.84 11.89 -4.52
C ALA A 129 10.16 11.75 -5.89
N ALA A 130 10.61 10.83 -6.74
CA ALA A 130 10.04 10.57 -8.05
C ALA A 130 8.60 10.06 -7.96
N VAL A 131 8.34 9.09 -7.08
CA VAL A 131 7.00 8.55 -6.83
C VAL A 131 6.07 9.61 -6.26
N SER A 132 6.52 10.41 -5.28
CA SER A 132 5.74 11.50 -4.70
C SER A 132 5.35 12.55 -5.74
N ALA A 133 6.29 12.93 -6.60
CA ALA A 133 6.02 13.86 -7.70
C ALA A 133 5.01 13.30 -8.72
N ALA A 134 5.12 12.00 -9.03
CA ALA A 134 4.18 11.33 -9.93
C ALA A 134 2.76 11.28 -9.34
N LEU A 135 2.61 10.94 -8.07
CA LEU A 135 1.32 10.94 -7.36
C LEU A 135 0.70 12.33 -7.36
N ALA A 136 1.45 13.37 -6.96
CA ALA A 136 0.97 14.74 -6.98
C ALA A 136 0.59 15.23 -8.41
N ALA A 137 1.26 14.75 -9.43
CA ALA A 137 0.90 15.05 -10.82
C ALA A 137 -0.41 14.36 -11.24
N LEU A 138 -0.68 13.15 -10.75
CA LEU A 138 -1.93 12.41 -11.00
C LEU A 138 -3.12 13.00 -10.25
N ASP A 139 -2.91 13.55 -9.05
CA ASP A 139 -3.93 14.29 -8.30
C ASP A 139 -4.38 15.55 -9.04
N ARG A 140 -3.42 16.27 -9.66
CA ARG A 140 -3.74 17.47 -10.46
C ARG A 140 -4.40 17.14 -11.79
N GLN A 141 -4.00 16.06 -12.46
CA GLN A 141 -4.53 15.60 -13.73
C GLN A 141 -4.57 14.07 -13.76
N PRO A 142 -5.74 13.45 -13.56
CA PRO A 142 -5.93 12.00 -13.60
C PRO A 142 -5.41 11.36 -14.89
N PHE A 143 -4.92 10.12 -14.78
CA PHE A 143 -4.28 9.43 -15.92
C PHE A 143 -5.19 9.27 -17.13
N ALA A 144 -6.51 9.06 -16.92
CA ALA A 144 -7.49 9.00 -18.00
C ALA A 144 -7.55 10.30 -18.83
N GLN A 145 -7.43 11.46 -18.18
CA GLN A 145 -7.40 12.77 -18.87
C GLN A 145 -6.12 12.94 -19.69
N ARG A 146 -4.98 12.42 -19.20
CA ARG A 146 -3.71 12.44 -19.95
C ARG A 146 -3.81 11.58 -21.20
N ILE A 147 -4.44 10.41 -21.10
CA ILE A 147 -4.69 9.53 -22.26
C ILE A 147 -5.58 10.25 -23.28
N ALA A 148 -6.69 10.86 -22.85
CA ALA A 148 -7.59 11.58 -23.75
C ALA A 148 -6.86 12.71 -24.51
N ALA A 149 -6.09 13.53 -23.78
CA ALA A 149 -5.31 14.60 -24.38
C ALA A 149 -4.27 14.10 -25.41
N ALA A 150 -3.61 12.97 -25.12
CA ALA A 150 -2.66 12.37 -26.05
C ALA A 150 -3.33 11.87 -27.34
N LEU A 151 -4.51 11.25 -27.23
CA LEU A 151 -5.30 10.80 -28.39
C LEU A 151 -5.77 11.94 -29.27
N GLU A 152 -6.14 13.09 -28.69
CA GLU A 152 -6.52 14.29 -29.43
C GLU A 152 -5.35 14.87 -30.23
N GLN A 153 -4.12 14.85 -29.67
CA GLN A 153 -2.92 15.34 -30.33
C GLN A 153 -2.48 14.45 -31.50
N ASP A 154 -2.77 13.15 -31.45
CA ASP A 154 -2.40 12.19 -32.49
C ASP A 154 -3.40 12.12 -33.65
N THR A 155 -4.51 12.91 -33.60
CA THR A 155 -5.50 12.96 -34.67
C THR A 155 -4.95 13.82 -35.80
N PRO A 156 -4.62 13.27 -37.01
CA PRO A 156 -4.06 14.07 -38.11
C PRO A 156 -5.04 15.16 -38.52
N HIS A 157 -4.57 16.38 -38.52
CA HIS A 157 -5.33 17.58 -38.96
C HIS A 157 -5.82 17.38 -40.41
N LYS A 158 -7.11 17.08 -40.59
CA LYS A 158 -7.72 16.96 -41.92
C LYS A 158 -7.54 18.28 -42.65
N PRO A 159 -6.85 18.33 -43.83
CA PRO A 159 -6.70 19.57 -44.56
C PRO A 159 -8.08 20.08 -44.99
N LYS A 160 -8.37 21.36 -44.70
CA LYS A 160 -9.58 22.03 -45.16
C LYS A 160 -9.64 21.92 -46.69
N ARG A 161 -10.64 21.18 -47.23
CA ARG A 161 -10.94 21.18 -48.65
C ARG A 161 -11.24 22.62 -49.08
N LYS A 162 -10.34 23.20 -49.87
CA LYS A 162 -10.62 24.45 -50.59
C LYS A 162 -11.74 24.14 -51.57
N THR A 163 -12.92 24.62 -51.30
CA THR A 163 -14.03 24.73 -52.30
C THR A 163 -13.65 25.77 -53.32
N ARG A 164 -13.62 25.36 -54.55
CA ARG A 164 -13.48 26.20 -55.72
C ARG A 164 -14.86 26.71 -56.10
#